data_a204c62fa1097e20ff11314dc28ce3ec
#
_entry.id   a204c62fa1097e20ff11314dc28ce3ec
#
_cell.length_a   1.000
_cell.length_b   1.000
_cell.length_c   1.000
_cell.angle_alpha   90.00
_cell.angle_beta   90.00
_cell.angle_gamma   90.00
#
_symmetry.space_group_name_H-M   'P 1'
#
loop_
_entity.id
_entity.type
_entity.pdbx_description
1 polymer ?
#
loop_
_entity_poly.entity_id
_entity_poly.type
_entity_poly.pdbx_seq_one_letter_code
_entity_poly.pdbx_strand_id
1 'polypeptide(L)'
;MGIPVLLVMAALAWVGTRAYLAKGELESAIPLAAQIQSDVVAGDAPSAATTFDSLASHSSNAADLTSDPIWRAFEVVPVVGANLTAVRELAAAVDDISQNAVGPLTKIAGSVKLKDFKPVDGSINVQPLLDAQPGIAEASAALQDAEHTVQSIDTSGTLAVVSSAADRLSSAVEKAAESVTILDRAVRVVPNMLGAAGPRNYVLLFQNPAELRASGGIPGAVALLHTENGHLSLAQQASSTDFPKYDKPVLDLPMETRGLYGDITGTFIQDVTLTPNFPLSGQIAREMWKRQFGVEADGVISIDPVALSYLLKATGPITLPTGDVLNSENAVKLLLTDVYARYKSSALQDKFFAAAAASVFSGVASGDADPVALIKALGQAGVERRVLVWSSHDDDQSVLAGTTLAGNLPVSDATAKRFGVYLNDATGAKMDTYLDAKLGLGQVTCRQDGRPHYVVTVTLTNTAHADAATSLPEYVTGGGSFGVQPGNVKTIVSVYGAPDMQPLGVVRDGAVIGYHPATDSTYPVSSSPVELAPGASAVLDFGWLGAEKFEGELEAESTPGVNPILVAKTAPTCDSALW
;
A
#
# COMPACT_ATOMS: atom_id res chain seq x y z
N MET A 1 -18.61 64.28 20.69
CA MET A 1 -19.15 62.95 20.44
C MET A 1 -18.98 62.45 19.00
N GLY A 2 -18.76 63.28 17.98
CA GLY A 2 -18.63 62.87 16.56
C GLY A 2 -17.30 62.23 16.14
N ILE A 3 -16.16 62.62 16.71
CA ILE A 3 -14.83 62.16 16.28
C ILE A 3 -14.60 60.65 16.59
N PRO A 4 -14.90 60.11 17.80
CA PRO A 4 -14.71 58.67 18.05
C PRO A 4 -15.63 57.79 17.18
N VAL A 5 -16.83 58.19 16.85
CA VAL A 5 -17.75 57.48 15.96
C VAL A 5 -17.19 57.43 14.51
N LEU A 6 -16.64 58.54 14.01
CA LEU A 6 -16.01 58.58 12.71
C LEU A 6 -14.77 57.70 12.61
N LEU A 7 -13.93 57.62 13.67
CA LEU A 7 -12.78 56.74 13.73
C LEU A 7 -13.17 55.24 13.70
N VAL A 8 -14.23 54.87 14.47
CA VAL A 8 -14.74 53.48 14.45
C VAL A 8 -15.32 53.14 13.07
N MET A 9 -16.09 54.03 12.44
CA MET A 9 -16.61 53.81 11.09
C MET A 9 -15.49 53.66 10.05
N ALA A 10 -14.42 54.46 10.14
CA ALA A 10 -13.27 54.37 9.26
C ALA A 10 -12.51 53.02 9.47
N ALA A 11 -12.34 52.56 10.72
CA ALA A 11 -11.71 51.30 11.02
C ALA A 11 -12.56 50.08 10.55
N LEU A 12 -13.87 50.14 10.68
CA LEU A 12 -14.78 49.12 10.12
C LEU A 12 -14.70 49.04 8.61
N ALA A 13 -14.70 50.21 7.92
CA ALA A 13 -14.53 50.26 6.48
C ALA A 13 -13.14 49.73 6.04
N TRP A 14 -12.10 50.01 6.82
CA TRP A 14 -10.75 49.50 6.59
C TRP A 14 -10.71 47.97 6.67
N VAL A 15 -11.19 47.35 7.78
CA VAL A 15 -11.24 45.90 7.94
C VAL A 15 -12.10 45.24 6.89
N GLY A 16 -13.27 45.78 6.58
CA GLY A 16 -14.16 45.27 5.53
C GLY A 16 -13.52 45.25 4.14
N THR A 17 -12.78 46.33 3.80
CA THR A 17 -12.07 46.43 2.52
C THR A 17 -10.94 45.37 2.46
N ARG A 18 -10.15 45.23 3.54
CA ARG A 18 -9.07 44.27 3.57
C ARG A 18 -9.60 42.83 3.54
N ALA A 19 -10.70 42.55 4.23
CA ALA A 19 -11.35 41.24 4.18
C ALA A 19 -11.81 40.88 2.76
N TYR A 20 -12.37 41.85 2.04
CA TYR A 20 -12.77 41.66 0.65
C TYR A 20 -11.58 41.44 -0.28
N LEU A 21 -10.49 42.20 -0.12
CA LEU A 21 -9.26 42.03 -0.89
C LEU A 21 -8.57 40.70 -0.55
N ALA A 22 -8.40 40.35 0.72
CA ALA A 22 -7.80 39.10 1.15
C ALA A 22 -8.57 37.88 0.62
N LYS A 23 -9.91 37.96 0.61
CA LYS A 23 -10.73 36.93 -0.04
C LYS A 23 -10.40 36.79 -1.52
N GLY A 24 -10.27 37.90 -2.26
CA GLY A 24 -9.92 37.88 -3.67
C GLY A 24 -8.54 37.27 -3.94
N GLU A 25 -7.55 37.59 -3.09
CA GLU A 25 -6.19 36.99 -3.16
C GLU A 25 -6.22 35.48 -2.92
N LEU A 26 -6.91 35.02 -1.87
CA LEU A 26 -7.04 33.58 -1.56
C LEU A 26 -7.81 32.83 -2.66
N GLU A 27 -8.90 33.39 -3.19
CA GLU A 27 -9.64 32.78 -4.29
C GLU A 27 -8.80 32.71 -5.58
N SER A 28 -7.87 33.63 -5.80
CA SER A 28 -6.92 33.58 -6.92
C SER A 28 -5.81 32.57 -6.73
N ALA A 29 -5.40 32.31 -5.48
CA ALA A 29 -4.36 31.33 -5.14
C ALA A 29 -4.81 29.87 -5.36
N ILE A 30 -6.08 29.55 -5.08
CA ILE A 30 -6.61 28.17 -5.13
C ILE A 30 -6.35 27.46 -6.49
N PRO A 31 -6.69 28.03 -7.66
CA PRO A 31 -6.47 27.35 -8.94
C PRO A 31 -5.00 27.23 -9.30
N LEU A 32 -4.12 28.10 -8.77
CA LEU A 32 -2.69 28.09 -9.07
C LEU A 32 -2.00 26.85 -8.45
N ALA A 33 -2.41 26.41 -7.28
CA ALA A 33 -1.88 25.17 -6.67
C ALA A 33 -2.15 23.94 -7.57
N ALA A 34 -3.37 23.82 -8.10
CA ALA A 34 -3.71 22.74 -9.03
C ALA A 34 -2.97 22.88 -10.37
N GLN A 35 -2.74 24.11 -10.84
CA GLN A 35 -1.98 24.38 -12.06
C GLN A 35 -0.51 23.97 -11.89
N ILE A 36 0.13 24.32 -10.76
CA ILE A 36 1.52 23.90 -10.45
C ILE A 36 1.62 22.37 -10.48
N GLN A 37 0.70 21.66 -9.84
CA GLN A 37 0.67 20.20 -9.87
C GLN A 37 0.59 19.65 -11.31
N SER A 38 -0.28 20.23 -12.14
CA SER A 38 -0.43 19.87 -13.55
C SER A 38 0.85 20.11 -14.34
N ASP A 39 1.48 21.28 -14.17
CA ASP A 39 2.70 21.67 -14.87
C ASP A 39 3.88 20.76 -14.48
N VAL A 40 4.00 20.44 -13.19
CA VAL A 40 5.02 19.50 -12.67
C VAL A 40 4.82 18.10 -13.27
N VAL A 41 3.59 17.58 -13.29
CA VAL A 41 3.29 16.26 -13.88
C VAL A 41 3.55 16.25 -15.39
N ALA A 42 3.29 17.37 -16.08
CA ALA A 42 3.60 17.53 -17.50
C ALA A 42 5.11 17.69 -17.78
N GLY A 43 5.94 17.90 -16.74
CA GLY A 43 7.38 18.18 -16.88
C GLY A 43 7.68 19.60 -17.37
N ASP A 44 6.71 20.51 -17.28
CA ASP A 44 6.86 21.93 -17.66
C ASP A 44 7.30 22.77 -16.46
N ALA A 45 8.56 22.62 -16.10
CA ALA A 45 9.17 23.33 -14.98
C ALA A 45 9.15 24.88 -15.12
N PRO A 46 9.34 25.49 -16.32
CA PRO A 46 9.21 26.94 -16.48
C PRO A 46 7.80 27.43 -16.15
N SER A 47 6.75 26.75 -16.62
CA SER A 47 5.37 27.12 -16.32
C SER A 47 5.07 26.93 -14.83
N ALA A 48 5.51 25.83 -14.21
CA ALA A 48 5.37 25.60 -12.79
C ALA A 48 6.02 26.71 -11.95
N ALA A 49 7.22 27.18 -12.32
CA ALA A 49 7.91 28.27 -11.63
C ALA A 49 7.14 29.61 -11.75
N THR A 50 6.65 29.95 -12.93
CA THR A 50 5.88 31.17 -13.14
C THR A 50 4.54 31.13 -12.38
N THR A 51 3.88 29.98 -12.36
CA THR A 51 2.65 29.79 -11.62
C THR A 51 2.91 29.86 -10.10
N PHE A 52 4.06 29.34 -9.64
CA PHE A 52 4.48 29.46 -8.24
C PHE A 52 4.72 30.92 -7.82
N ASP A 53 5.40 31.73 -8.65
CA ASP A 53 5.63 33.15 -8.34
C ASP A 53 4.29 33.90 -8.17
N SER A 54 3.29 33.54 -8.96
CA SER A 54 1.94 34.09 -8.85
C SER A 54 1.24 33.62 -7.57
N LEU A 55 1.34 32.34 -7.23
CA LEU A 55 0.80 31.76 -5.97
C LEU A 55 1.43 32.45 -4.77
N ALA A 56 2.76 32.55 -4.71
CA ALA A 56 3.50 33.18 -3.63
C ALA A 56 3.12 34.64 -3.44
N SER A 57 2.89 35.38 -4.55
CA SER A 57 2.42 36.77 -4.49
C SER A 57 1.01 36.88 -3.89
N HIS A 58 0.07 36.03 -4.34
CA HIS A 58 -1.31 36.05 -3.82
C HIS A 58 -1.38 35.62 -2.36
N SER A 59 -0.63 34.58 -1.96
CA SER A 59 -0.63 34.09 -0.57
C SER A 59 -0.04 35.13 0.37
N SER A 60 1.10 35.74 0.01
CA SER A 60 1.74 36.77 0.81
C SER A 60 0.86 38.04 0.93
N ASN A 61 0.23 38.48 -0.18
CA ASN A 61 -0.71 39.59 -0.14
C ASN A 61 -1.89 39.30 0.81
N ALA A 62 -2.45 38.09 0.79
CA ALA A 62 -3.55 37.71 1.68
C ALA A 62 -3.12 37.74 3.16
N ALA A 63 -1.92 37.25 3.48
CA ALA A 63 -1.36 37.29 4.82
C ALA A 63 -1.12 38.73 5.27
N ASP A 64 -0.54 39.57 4.45
CA ASP A 64 -0.30 40.98 4.74
C ASP A 64 -1.60 41.79 4.95
N LEU A 65 -2.63 41.52 4.14
CA LEU A 65 -3.94 42.13 4.28
C LEU A 65 -4.63 41.79 5.60
N THR A 66 -4.37 40.67 6.18
CA THR A 66 -5.04 40.17 7.40
C THR A 66 -4.20 40.34 8.68
N SER A 67 -2.93 40.72 8.59
CA SER A 67 -2.00 40.78 9.73
C SER A 67 -1.85 42.15 10.39
N ASP A 68 -2.46 43.20 9.87
CA ASP A 68 -2.25 44.55 10.37
C ASP A 68 -2.86 44.80 11.78
N PRO A 69 -2.32 45.82 12.52
CA PRO A 69 -2.76 46.04 13.92
C PRO A 69 -4.25 46.38 14.07
N ILE A 70 -4.87 47.03 13.06
CA ILE A 70 -6.30 47.36 13.12
C ILE A 70 -7.13 46.08 12.96
N TRP A 71 -6.76 45.19 12.05
CA TRP A 71 -7.38 43.87 11.93
C TRP A 71 -7.35 43.11 13.25
N ARG A 72 -6.17 42.98 13.87
CA ARG A 72 -5.99 42.30 15.17
C ARG A 72 -6.80 42.97 16.30
N ALA A 73 -6.94 44.29 16.29
CA ALA A 73 -7.77 44.97 17.28
C ALA A 73 -9.26 44.64 17.15
N PHE A 74 -9.74 44.26 15.96
CA PHE A 74 -11.12 43.85 15.75
C PHE A 74 -11.35 42.36 16.02
N GLU A 75 -10.33 41.54 16.21
CA GLU A 75 -10.45 40.13 16.60
C GLU A 75 -11.10 39.94 17.99
N VAL A 76 -11.07 40.96 18.85
CA VAL A 76 -11.73 40.92 20.15
C VAL A 76 -13.25 41.28 20.12
N VAL A 77 -13.75 41.67 18.93
CA VAL A 77 -15.16 42.08 18.80
C VAL A 77 -16.05 40.82 18.75
N PRO A 78 -17.06 40.71 19.62
CA PRO A 78 -17.96 39.55 19.62
C PRO A 78 -18.59 39.30 18.25
N VAL A 79 -18.73 38.02 17.86
CA VAL A 79 -19.28 37.52 16.59
C VAL A 79 -18.38 37.77 15.35
N VAL A 80 -17.80 38.95 15.24
CA VAL A 80 -16.91 39.30 14.09
C VAL A 80 -15.51 38.79 14.32
N GLY A 81 -15.00 38.86 15.55
CA GLY A 81 -13.62 38.56 15.90
C GLY A 81 -13.20 37.12 15.54
N ALA A 82 -14.02 36.13 15.84
CA ALA A 82 -13.72 34.73 15.48
C ALA A 82 -13.49 34.56 13.97
N ASN A 83 -14.29 35.21 13.14
CA ASN A 83 -14.10 35.17 11.67
C ASN A 83 -12.80 35.84 11.24
N LEU A 84 -12.43 36.98 11.86
CA LEU A 84 -11.20 37.70 11.50
C LEU A 84 -9.97 36.89 11.94
N THR A 85 -9.99 36.28 13.11
CA THR A 85 -8.92 35.41 13.60
C THR A 85 -8.74 34.23 12.65
N ALA A 86 -9.82 33.49 12.36
CA ALA A 86 -9.76 32.32 11.49
C ALA A 86 -9.27 32.68 10.07
N VAL A 87 -9.74 33.80 9.48
CA VAL A 87 -9.29 34.24 8.14
C VAL A 87 -7.80 34.60 8.16
N ARG A 88 -7.31 35.28 9.20
CA ARG A 88 -5.88 35.60 9.33
C ARG A 88 -5.03 34.33 9.47
N GLU A 89 -5.47 33.37 10.26
CA GLU A 89 -4.74 32.11 10.45
C GLU A 89 -4.75 31.26 9.19
N LEU A 90 -5.86 31.20 8.46
CA LEU A 90 -5.94 30.56 7.15
C LEU A 90 -5.01 31.22 6.12
N ALA A 91 -5.00 32.58 6.06
CA ALA A 91 -4.14 33.29 5.13
C ALA A 91 -2.64 33.07 5.44
N ALA A 92 -2.28 33.08 6.73
CA ALA A 92 -0.92 32.81 7.17
C ALA A 92 -0.49 31.36 6.86
N ALA A 93 -1.39 30.39 7.06
CA ALA A 93 -1.12 28.98 6.73
C ALA A 93 -0.91 28.77 5.21
N VAL A 94 -1.73 29.41 4.37
CA VAL A 94 -1.57 29.33 2.90
C VAL A 94 -0.25 29.96 2.46
N ASP A 95 0.17 31.08 3.06
CA ASP A 95 1.46 31.69 2.75
C ASP A 95 2.64 30.83 3.18
N ASP A 96 2.59 30.27 4.38
CA ASP A 96 3.61 29.35 4.90
C ASP A 96 3.77 28.11 4.01
N ILE A 97 2.67 27.45 3.64
CA ILE A 97 2.66 26.32 2.71
C ILE A 97 3.26 26.70 1.35
N SER A 98 2.87 27.88 0.84
CA SER A 98 3.40 28.37 -0.44
C SER A 98 4.93 28.51 -0.40
N GLN A 99 5.46 29.14 0.64
CA GLN A 99 6.89 29.43 0.76
C GLN A 99 7.72 28.19 1.11
N ASN A 100 7.26 27.41 2.10
CA ASN A 100 8.07 26.37 2.73
C ASN A 100 7.81 24.94 2.20
N ALA A 101 6.69 24.74 1.47
CA ALA A 101 6.42 23.46 0.83
C ALA A 101 6.41 23.57 -0.71
N VAL A 102 5.57 24.43 -1.29
CA VAL A 102 5.41 24.48 -2.74
C VAL A 102 6.67 25.04 -3.43
N GLY A 103 7.32 26.04 -2.83
CA GLY A 103 8.56 26.62 -3.35
C GLY A 103 9.70 25.62 -3.52
N PRO A 104 10.10 24.89 -2.48
CA PRO A 104 11.10 23.82 -2.59
C PRO A 104 10.72 22.75 -3.62
N LEU A 105 9.47 22.27 -3.64
CA LEU A 105 9.00 21.26 -4.60
C LEU A 105 9.08 21.74 -6.04
N THR A 106 8.72 23.00 -6.30
CA THR A 106 8.79 23.60 -7.65
C THR A 106 10.24 23.70 -8.14
N LYS A 107 11.19 24.05 -7.26
CA LYS A 107 12.63 24.06 -7.58
C LYS A 107 13.14 22.66 -7.94
N ILE A 108 12.74 21.64 -7.17
CA ILE A 108 13.10 20.25 -7.44
C ILE A 108 12.53 19.81 -8.79
N ALA A 109 11.26 20.10 -9.07
CA ALA A 109 10.65 19.78 -10.35
C ALA A 109 11.38 20.41 -11.54
N GLY A 110 12.04 21.54 -11.34
CA GLY A 110 12.92 22.18 -12.34
C GLY A 110 14.24 21.44 -12.60
N SER A 111 14.74 20.72 -11.61
CA SER A 111 16.04 20.02 -11.67
C SER A 111 15.92 18.53 -11.99
N VAL A 112 14.82 17.88 -11.61
CA VAL A 112 14.58 16.43 -11.80
C VAL A 112 13.69 16.21 -13.02
N LYS A 113 14.22 15.53 -14.03
CA LYS A 113 13.43 15.17 -15.22
C LYS A 113 13.18 13.66 -15.19
N LEU A 114 11.92 13.25 -15.32
CA LEU A 114 11.55 11.84 -15.33
C LEU A 114 12.30 11.00 -16.38
N LYS A 115 12.69 11.61 -17.50
CA LYS A 115 13.52 10.95 -18.51
C LYS A 115 14.93 10.57 -18.02
N ASP A 116 15.44 11.23 -16.99
CA ASP A 116 16.77 11.00 -16.44
C ASP A 116 16.81 9.68 -15.62
N PHE A 117 15.64 9.11 -15.30
CA PHE A 117 15.49 7.79 -14.66
C PHE A 117 15.36 6.63 -15.64
N LYS A 118 15.38 6.89 -16.94
CA LYS A 118 15.45 5.80 -17.91
C LYS A 118 16.75 5.04 -17.74
N PRO A 119 16.70 3.70 -17.57
CA PRO A 119 17.92 2.91 -17.55
C PRO A 119 18.74 3.11 -18.83
N VAL A 120 20.05 3.23 -18.69
CA VAL A 120 21.00 3.23 -19.79
C VAL A 120 22.00 2.11 -19.50
N ASP A 121 22.11 1.14 -20.39
CA ASP A 121 22.96 -0.05 -20.19
C ASP A 121 22.71 -0.75 -18.83
N GLY A 122 21.44 -0.86 -18.42
CA GLY A 122 21.05 -1.49 -17.17
C GLY A 122 21.27 -0.63 -15.92
N SER A 123 21.64 0.64 -16.06
CA SER A 123 21.90 1.55 -14.94
C SER A 123 20.90 2.69 -14.90
N ILE A 124 20.31 2.92 -13.74
CA ILE A 124 19.43 4.06 -13.42
C ILE A 124 20.29 5.14 -12.77
N ASN A 125 20.21 6.37 -13.28
CA ASN A 125 20.90 7.49 -12.64
C ASN A 125 20.20 7.84 -11.32
N VAL A 126 20.82 7.55 -10.18
CA VAL A 126 20.30 7.80 -8.84
C VAL A 126 20.60 9.22 -8.32
N GLN A 127 21.52 9.95 -8.97
CA GLN A 127 21.97 11.26 -8.48
C GLN A 127 20.83 12.29 -8.36
N PRO A 128 19.89 12.41 -9.32
CA PRO A 128 18.77 13.33 -9.18
C PRO A 128 17.87 13.06 -7.97
N LEU A 129 17.75 11.79 -7.53
CA LEU A 129 17.01 11.44 -6.32
C LEU A 129 17.77 11.90 -5.07
N LEU A 130 19.09 11.68 -5.04
CA LEU A 130 19.94 12.12 -3.92
C LEU A 130 19.93 13.65 -3.79
N ASP A 131 20.02 14.37 -4.90
CA ASP A 131 20.00 15.84 -4.92
C ASP A 131 18.64 16.41 -4.48
N ALA A 132 17.55 15.68 -4.71
CA ALA A 132 16.20 16.08 -4.34
C ALA A 132 15.86 15.84 -2.85
N GLN A 133 16.56 14.91 -2.18
CA GLN A 133 16.26 14.51 -0.79
C GLN A 133 16.09 15.69 0.18
N PRO A 134 17.04 16.66 0.27
CA PRO A 134 16.94 17.72 1.28
C PRO A 134 15.68 18.59 1.10
N GLY A 135 15.39 18.98 -0.16
CA GLY A 135 14.23 19.84 -0.42
C GLY A 135 12.89 19.12 -0.31
N ILE A 136 12.83 17.80 -0.60
CA ILE A 136 11.62 17.00 -0.38
C ILE A 136 11.39 16.80 1.12
N ALA A 137 12.44 16.57 1.91
CA ALA A 137 12.34 16.45 3.36
C ALA A 137 11.86 17.77 4.00
N GLU A 138 12.38 18.92 3.54
CA GLU A 138 11.93 20.24 3.98
C GLU A 138 10.45 20.46 3.67
N ALA A 139 10.02 20.18 2.44
CA ALA A 139 8.62 20.30 2.03
C ALA A 139 7.69 19.34 2.81
N SER A 140 8.15 18.11 3.07
CA SER A 140 7.40 17.14 3.87
C SER A 140 7.18 17.63 5.31
N ALA A 141 8.22 18.13 5.95
CA ALA A 141 8.13 18.70 7.30
C ALA A 141 7.19 19.91 7.33
N ALA A 142 7.33 20.83 6.36
CA ALA A 142 6.48 22.01 6.29
C ALA A 142 5.00 21.67 6.08
N LEU A 143 4.67 20.65 5.28
CA LEU A 143 3.29 20.20 5.10
C LEU A 143 2.71 19.53 6.35
N GLN A 144 3.51 18.76 7.10
CA GLN A 144 3.07 18.18 8.38
C GLN A 144 2.82 19.27 9.42
N ASP A 145 3.68 20.26 9.53
CA ASP A 145 3.49 21.41 10.41
C ASP A 145 2.25 22.23 10.00
N ALA A 146 2.04 22.42 8.71
CA ALA A 146 0.87 23.10 8.17
C ALA A 146 -0.43 22.33 8.46
N GLU A 147 -0.42 20.99 8.36
CA GLU A 147 -1.57 20.15 8.72
C GLU A 147 -1.97 20.36 10.18
N HIS A 148 -1.03 20.30 11.10
CA HIS A 148 -1.29 20.58 12.52
C HIS A 148 -1.78 22.01 12.75
N THR A 149 -1.20 22.99 12.05
CA THR A 149 -1.61 24.39 12.15
C THR A 149 -3.05 24.59 11.68
N VAL A 150 -3.38 24.08 10.50
CA VAL A 150 -4.73 24.23 9.92
C VAL A 150 -5.79 23.52 10.76
N GLN A 151 -5.50 22.31 11.28
CA GLN A 151 -6.39 21.57 12.17
C GLN A 151 -6.60 22.27 13.52
N SER A 152 -5.69 23.10 13.98
CA SER A 152 -5.79 23.86 15.22
C SER A 152 -6.61 25.16 15.10
N ILE A 153 -6.97 25.59 13.87
CA ILE A 153 -7.74 26.81 13.65
C ILE A 153 -9.16 26.64 14.21
N ASP A 154 -9.51 27.47 15.19
CA ASP A 154 -10.85 27.46 15.77
C ASP A 154 -11.88 28.10 14.84
N THR A 155 -12.71 27.28 14.23
CA THR A 155 -13.83 27.72 13.38
C THR A 155 -15.16 27.76 14.13
N SER A 156 -15.19 27.49 15.44
CA SER A 156 -16.38 27.59 16.26
C SER A 156 -16.89 29.06 16.29
N GLY A 157 -18.16 29.25 16.00
CA GLY A 157 -18.73 30.60 15.95
C GLY A 157 -18.37 31.43 14.72
N THR A 158 -17.72 30.84 13.71
CA THR A 158 -17.47 31.50 12.41
C THR A 158 -18.67 31.35 11.45
N LEU A 159 -18.68 32.16 10.39
CA LEU A 159 -19.61 31.99 9.29
C LEU A 159 -19.31 30.69 8.52
N ALA A 160 -20.35 30.03 8.02
CA ALA A 160 -20.23 28.79 7.26
C ALA A 160 -19.25 28.86 6.05
N VAL A 161 -19.08 30.04 5.46
CA VAL A 161 -18.11 30.24 4.39
C VAL A 161 -16.66 30.13 4.88
N VAL A 162 -16.38 30.56 6.13
CA VAL A 162 -15.04 30.50 6.73
C VAL A 162 -14.74 29.05 7.19
N SER A 163 -15.67 28.41 7.91
CA SER A 163 -15.49 27.01 8.30
C SER A 163 -15.32 26.09 7.09
N SER A 164 -16.15 26.24 6.04
CA SER A 164 -15.98 25.46 4.79
C SER A 164 -14.67 25.75 4.05
N ALA A 165 -14.09 26.95 4.19
CA ALA A 165 -12.77 27.24 3.64
C ALA A 165 -11.66 26.53 4.43
N ALA A 166 -11.77 26.51 5.76
CA ALA A 166 -10.87 25.77 6.63
C ALA A 166 -10.91 24.27 6.34
N ASP A 167 -12.10 23.67 6.23
CA ASP A 167 -12.28 22.25 5.92
C ASP A 167 -11.65 21.88 4.56
N ARG A 168 -11.82 22.74 3.54
CA ARG A 168 -11.20 22.52 2.22
C ARG A 168 -9.69 22.63 2.26
N LEU A 169 -9.16 23.62 3.00
CA LEU A 169 -7.71 23.76 3.17
C LEU A 169 -7.14 22.54 3.92
N SER A 170 -7.77 22.13 5.03
CA SER A 170 -7.37 20.94 5.79
C SER A 170 -7.30 19.70 4.91
N SER A 171 -8.36 19.41 4.15
CA SER A 171 -8.36 18.26 3.23
C SER A 171 -7.32 18.35 2.12
N ALA A 172 -7.02 19.56 1.63
CA ALA A 172 -5.99 19.75 0.61
C ALA A 172 -4.58 19.55 1.18
N VAL A 173 -4.31 20.07 2.37
CA VAL A 173 -3.02 19.94 3.05
C VAL A 173 -2.76 18.48 3.45
N GLU A 174 -3.76 17.78 4.02
CA GLU A 174 -3.68 16.36 4.35
C GLU A 174 -3.26 15.52 3.13
N LYS A 175 -3.94 15.68 2.00
CA LYS A 175 -3.59 14.97 0.75
C LYS A 175 -2.21 15.33 0.22
N ALA A 176 -1.81 16.60 0.33
CA ALA A 176 -0.48 17.04 -0.09
C ALA A 176 0.59 16.47 0.83
N ALA A 177 0.39 16.51 2.14
CA ALA A 177 1.29 15.95 3.14
C ALA A 177 1.49 14.43 2.95
N GLU A 178 0.40 13.69 2.72
CA GLU A 178 0.46 12.26 2.40
C GLU A 178 1.30 12.01 1.13
N SER A 179 1.02 12.74 0.04
CA SER A 179 1.72 12.57 -1.23
C SER A 179 3.22 12.89 -1.14
N VAL A 180 3.58 13.98 -0.44
CA VAL A 180 4.99 14.38 -0.27
C VAL A 180 5.71 13.46 0.72
N THR A 181 5.02 12.92 1.74
CA THR A 181 5.57 11.90 2.63
C THR A 181 5.92 10.61 1.89
N ILE A 182 5.08 10.17 0.95
CA ILE A 182 5.38 9.02 0.08
C ILE A 182 6.62 9.31 -0.77
N LEU A 183 6.72 10.52 -1.34
CA LEU A 183 7.88 10.92 -2.13
C LEU A 183 9.15 11.00 -1.30
N ASP A 184 9.10 11.56 -0.08
CA ASP A 184 10.23 11.62 0.85
C ASP A 184 10.75 10.21 1.19
N ARG A 185 9.84 9.29 1.49
CA ARG A 185 10.19 7.88 1.71
C ARG A 185 10.88 7.27 0.49
N ALA A 186 10.33 7.49 -0.70
CA ALA A 186 10.87 6.95 -1.94
C ALA A 186 12.28 7.48 -2.23
N VAL A 187 12.52 8.79 -2.13
CA VAL A 187 13.85 9.36 -2.41
C VAL A 187 14.90 8.98 -1.37
N ARG A 188 14.52 8.56 -0.18
CA ARG A 188 15.43 8.05 0.85
C ARG A 188 15.80 6.59 0.63
N VAL A 189 14.82 5.74 0.29
CA VAL A 189 15.03 4.29 0.20
C VAL A 189 15.55 3.87 -1.16
N VAL A 190 14.98 4.38 -2.26
CA VAL A 190 15.29 3.90 -3.62
C VAL A 190 16.77 4.05 -4.00
N PRO A 191 17.47 5.19 -3.74
CA PRO A 191 18.89 5.28 -4.06
C PRO A 191 19.73 4.25 -3.31
N ASN A 192 19.46 4.02 -2.02
CA ASN A 192 20.15 3.02 -1.21
C ASN A 192 19.91 1.61 -1.75
N MET A 193 18.65 1.27 -2.07
CA MET A 193 18.31 -0.01 -2.67
C MET A 193 18.97 -0.21 -4.05
N LEU A 194 19.20 0.87 -4.79
CA LEU A 194 19.93 0.84 -6.06
C LEU A 194 21.47 0.90 -5.90
N GLY A 195 21.95 0.77 -4.67
CA GLY A 195 23.39 0.66 -4.41
C GLY A 195 24.15 1.99 -4.46
N ALA A 196 23.49 3.15 -4.24
CA ALA A 196 24.15 4.45 -4.22
C ALA A 196 25.20 4.58 -3.10
N ALA A 197 24.96 3.95 -1.95
CA ALA A 197 25.87 3.94 -0.79
C ALA A 197 26.79 2.70 -0.77
N GLY A 198 26.78 1.87 -1.79
CA GLY A 198 27.55 0.63 -1.94
C GLY A 198 26.69 -0.52 -2.47
N PRO A 199 27.35 -1.61 -2.90
CA PRO A 199 26.67 -2.76 -3.49
C PRO A 199 25.61 -3.34 -2.56
N ARG A 200 24.47 -3.78 -3.11
CA ARG A 200 23.39 -4.45 -2.40
C ARG A 200 22.96 -5.73 -3.13
N ASN A 201 22.52 -6.70 -2.36
CA ASN A 201 22.00 -7.96 -2.85
C ASN A 201 20.59 -8.20 -2.29
N TYR A 202 19.63 -8.51 -3.15
CA TYR A 202 18.26 -8.80 -2.74
C TYR A 202 17.83 -10.17 -3.21
N VAL A 203 17.27 -10.98 -2.32
CA VAL A 203 16.58 -12.20 -2.71
C VAL A 203 15.23 -11.82 -3.30
N LEU A 204 14.99 -12.17 -4.56
CA LEU A 204 13.70 -12.01 -5.22
C LEU A 204 12.90 -13.29 -5.05
N LEU A 205 11.70 -13.20 -4.48
CA LEU A 205 10.72 -14.28 -4.39
C LEU A 205 9.66 -14.07 -5.47
N PHE A 206 9.65 -14.93 -6.48
CA PHE A 206 8.58 -14.95 -7.48
C PHE A 206 7.44 -15.80 -6.94
N GLN A 207 6.41 -15.13 -6.42
CA GLN A 207 5.27 -15.78 -5.81
C GLN A 207 4.32 -16.36 -6.84
N ASN A 208 3.74 -17.51 -6.53
CA ASN A 208 2.74 -18.19 -7.35
C ASN A 208 1.39 -18.22 -6.62
N PRO A 209 0.48 -17.26 -6.89
CA PRO A 209 -0.83 -17.21 -6.24
C PRO A 209 -1.82 -18.28 -6.75
N ALA A 210 -1.41 -19.19 -7.64
CA ALA A 210 -2.16 -20.42 -7.90
C ALA A 210 -2.12 -21.41 -6.71
N GLU A 211 -1.17 -21.20 -5.78
CA GLU A 211 -1.05 -21.85 -4.48
C GLU A 211 -0.92 -20.72 -3.45
N LEU A 212 -2.03 -20.26 -2.90
CA LEU A 212 -2.06 -19.09 -2.00
C LEU A 212 -1.27 -19.32 -0.72
N ARG A 213 -0.58 -18.27 -0.31
CA ARG A 213 -0.01 -18.09 1.03
C ARG A 213 -0.40 -16.71 1.53
N ALA A 214 -0.43 -16.51 2.84
CA ALA A 214 -0.92 -15.27 3.45
C ALA A 214 -0.31 -13.99 2.86
N SER A 215 0.98 -14.01 2.49
CA SER A 215 1.67 -12.88 1.85
C SER A 215 1.56 -12.88 0.30
N GLY A 216 0.71 -13.72 -0.32
CA GLY A 216 0.49 -13.79 -1.78
C GLY A 216 0.45 -15.20 -2.32
N GLY A 217 1.57 -15.88 -2.48
CA GLY A 217 1.65 -17.23 -2.97
C GLY A 217 2.94 -17.95 -2.57
N ILE A 218 3.11 -19.19 -2.96
CA ILE A 218 4.38 -19.88 -2.71
C ILE A 218 5.50 -19.24 -3.54
N PRO A 219 6.71 -19.08 -3.02
CA PRO A 219 7.90 -18.78 -3.82
C PRO A 219 8.25 -19.98 -4.72
N GLY A 220 7.84 -19.94 -5.99
CA GLY A 220 8.10 -21.02 -6.96
C GLY A 220 9.49 -20.90 -7.57
N ALA A 221 9.92 -19.67 -7.87
CA ALA A 221 11.25 -19.34 -8.34
C ALA A 221 11.87 -18.27 -7.43
N VAL A 222 13.19 -18.30 -7.31
CA VAL A 222 13.96 -17.40 -6.46
C VAL A 222 15.16 -16.87 -7.26
N ALA A 223 15.55 -15.61 -7.04
CA ALA A 223 16.73 -15.07 -7.69
C ALA A 223 17.50 -14.13 -6.75
N LEU A 224 18.76 -13.85 -7.11
CA LEU A 224 19.57 -12.81 -6.47
C LEU A 224 19.68 -11.62 -7.42
N LEU A 225 19.11 -10.51 -7.03
CA LEU A 225 19.30 -9.21 -7.67
C LEU A 225 20.50 -8.53 -7.03
N HIS A 226 21.45 -8.12 -7.84
CA HIS A 226 22.58 -7.30 -7.41
C HIS A 226 22.40 -5.87 -7.92
N THR A 227 22.64 -4.89 -7.05
CA THR A 227 22.59 -3.46 -7.41
C THR A 227 23.85 -2.75 -6.95
N GLU A 228 24.42 -1.91 -7.81
CA GLU A 228 25.60 -1.10 -7.50
C GLU A 228 25.57 0.19 -8.33
N ASN A 229 25.59 1.36 -7.68
CA ASN A 229 25.58 2.67 -8.35
C ASN A 229 24.47 2.81 -9.41
N GLY A 230 23.28 2.31 -9.11
CA GLY A 230 22.13 2.30 -10.02
C GLY A 230 22.13 1.19 -11.06
N HIS A 231 23.23 0.43 -11.19
CA HIS A 231 23.28 -0.73 -12.08
C HIS A 231 22.58 -1.92 -11.43
N LEU A 232 21.66 -2.54 -12.20
CA LEU A 232 20.93 -3.72 -11.76
C LEU A 232 21.37 -4.93 -12.58
N SER A 233 21.60 -6.06 -11.91
CA SER A 233 21.89 -7.32 -12.57
C SER A 233 21.26 -8.50 -11.84
N LEU A 234 20.78 -9.49 -12.60
CA LEU A 234 20.28 -10.74 -12.05
C LEU A 234 21.48 -11.69 -11.87
N ALA A 235 22.06 -11.70 -10.67
CA ALA A 235 23.33 -12.36 -10.40
C ALA A 235 23.20 -13.89 -10.37
N GLN A 236 22.05 -14.41 -9.88
CA GLN A 236 21.79 -15.85 -9.78
C GLN A 236 20.29 -16.12 -9.83
N GLN A 237 19.92 -17.27 -10.39
CA GLN A 237 18.53 -17.79 -10.38
C GLN A 237 18.53 -19.20 -9.79
N ALA A 238 17.44 -19.51 -9.08
CA ALA A 238 17.20 -20.80 -8.45
C ALA A 238 15.72 -21.16 -8.52
N SER A 239 15.41 -22.45 -8.52
CA SER A 239 14.07 -22.96 -8.25
C SER A 239 13.88 -23.16 -6.76
N SER A 240 12.66 -23.13 -6.27
CA SER A 240 12.35 -23.52 -4.89
C SER A 240 12.77 -24.97 -4.57
N THR A 241 12.90 -25.82 -5.60
CA THR A 241 13.37 -27.20 -5.47
C THR A 241 14.88 -27.33 -5.24
N ASP A 242 15.65 -26.28 -5.47
CA ASP A 242 17.09 -26.25 -5.19
C ASP A 242 17.40 -26.09 -3.69
N PHE A 243 16.40 -25.71 -2.90
CA PHE A 243 16.53 -25.58 -1.45
C PHE A 243 16.19 -26.91 -0.75
N PRO A 244 17.01 -27.34 0.23
CA PRO A 244 16.70 -28.54 0.99
C PRO A 244 15.53 -28.30 1.94
N LYS A 245 14.86 -29.37 2.35
CA LYS A 245 14.08 -29.35 3.57
C LYS A 245 15.03 -29.28 4.76
N TYR A 246 14.83 -28.28 5.63
CA TYR A 246 15.58 -28.18 6.89
C TYR A 246 14.90 -28.99 7.98
N ASP A 247 15.70 -29.68 8.83
CA ASP A 247 15.17 -30.49 9.94
C ASP A 247 14.50 -29.65 11.03
N LYS A 248 14.88 -28.39 11.14
CA LYS A 248 14.34 -27.38 12.07
C LYS A 248 14.23 -26.05 11.36
N PRO A 249 13.36 -25.14 11.83
CA PRO A 249 13.32 -23.78 11.32
C PRO A 249 14.71 -23.14 11.28
N VAL A 250 15.03 -22.47 10.19
CA VAL A 250 16.35 -21.81 9.99
C VAL A 250 16.56 -20.63 10.93
N LEU A 251 15.49 -20.08 11.47
CA LEU A 251 15.45 -19.05 12.52
C LEU A 251 14.55 -19.54 13.66
N ASP A 252 14.74 -18.95 14.83
CA ASP A 252 13.83 -19.19 15.97
C ASP A 252 12.51 -18.45 15.71
N LEU A 253 11.46 -19.20 15.41
CA LEU A 253 10.14 -18.65 15.09
C LEU A 253 9.41 -18.25 16.38
N PRO A 254 8.67 -17.12 16.38
CA PRO A 254 7.73 -16.81 17.47
C PRO A 254 6.77 -17.96 17.74
N MET A 255 6.45 -18.21 19.02
CA MET A 255 5.57 -19.31 19.41
C MET A 255 4.18 -19.21 18.74
N GLU A 256 3.69 -18.00 18.60
CA GLU A 256 2.41 -17.69 17.94
C GLU A 256 2.43 -18.10 16.47
N THR A 257 3.49 -17.74 15.74
CA THR A 257 3.68 -18.13 14.34
C THR A 257 3.74 -19.66 14.21
N ARG A 258 4.45 -20.34 15.12
CA ARG A 258 4.51 -21.81 15.13
C ARG A 258 3.14 -22.43 15.44
N GLY A 259 2.37 -21.82 16.32
CA GLY A 259 1.01 -22.27 16.66
C GLY A 259 0.03 -22.15 15.51
N LEU A 260 0.13 -21.08 14.72
CA LEU A 260 -0.74 -20.80 13.57
C LEU A 260 -0.34 -21.55 12.30
N TYR A 261 0.96 -21.53 11.98
CA TYR A 261 1.49 -21.94 10.67
C TYR A 261 2.43 -23.15 10.74
N GLY A 262 2.85 -23.55 11.94
CA GLY A 262 3.78 -24.66 12.17
C GLY A 262 5.24 -24.30 11.87
N ASP A 263 6.11 -25.23 12.21
CA ASP A 263 7.55 -25.15 11.92
C ASP A 263 7.86 -25.16 10.41
N ILE A 264 6.91 -25.61 9.60
CA ILE A 264 7.02 -25.66 8.14
C ILE A 264 7.34 -24.28 7.55
N THR A 265 6.85 -23.21 8.15
CA THR A 265 7.15 -21.81 7.77
C THR A 265 8.65 -21.53 7.72
N GLY A 266 9.44 -22.15 8.59
CA GLY A 266 10.89 -21.96 8.66
C GLY A 266 11.71 -23.12 8.12
N THR A 267 11.08 -24.21 7.62
CA THR A 267 11.79 -25.40 7.13
C THR A 267 11.74 -25.60 5.63
N PHE A 268 10.85 -24.91 4.92
CA PHE A 268 10.73 -24.96 3.47
C PHE A 268 10.68 -23.53 2.89
N ILE A 269 11.41 -23.31 1.82
CA ILE A 269 11.37 -22.01 1.11
C ILE A 269 9.98 -21.72 0.53
N GLN A 270 9.24 -22.75 0.13
CA GLN A 270 7.87 -22.64 -0.39
C GLN A 270 6.86 -22.14 0.64
N ASP A 271 7.18 -22.26 1.92
CA ASP A 271 6.25 -21.98 3.01
C ASP A 271 6.62 -20.73 3.85
N VAL A 272 7.70 -20.03 3.47
CA VAL A 272 8.13 -18.81 4.18
C VAL A 272 7.06 -17.70 4.18
N THR A 273 6.15 -17.72 3.21
CA THR A 273 5.06 -16.75 3.02
C THR A 273 3.72 -17.20 3.62
N LEU A 274 3.68 -18.29 4.40
CA LEU A 274 2.50 -18.73 5.15
C LEU A 274 2.05 -17.68 6.18
N THR A 275 2.98 -16.96 6.79
CA THR A 275 2.68 -15.85 7.68
C THR A 275 2.39 -14.56 6.90
N PRO A 276 1.41 -13.75 7.31
CA PRO A 276 1.17 -12.43 6.72
C PRO A 276 2.22 -11.39 7.11
N ASN A 277 3.08 -11.69 8.08
CA ASN A 277 4.19 -10.84 8.52
C ASN A 277 5.38 -11.01 7.55
N PHE A 278 5.39 -10.21 6.47
CA PHE A 278 6.43 -10.32 5.45
C PHE A 278 7.85 -10.01 5.97
N PRO A 279 8.10 -9.12 6.94
CA PRO A 279 9.41 -8.99 7.58
C PRO A 279 9.96 -10.32 8.12
N LEU A 280 9.14 -11.16 8.74
CA LEU A 280 9.55 -12.49 9.17
C LEU A 280 9.82 -13.41 7.98
N SER A 281 8.96 -13.40 6.97
CA SER A 281 9.16 -14.15 5.73
C SER A 281 10.48 -13.78 5.05
N GLY A 282 10.79 -12.48 5.00
CA GLY A 282 12.04 -11.97 4.45
C GLY A 282 13.28 -12.44 5.20
N GLN A 283 13.25 -12.38 6.53
CA GLN A 283 14.35 -12.89 7.37
C GLN A 283 14.60 -14.39 7.14
N ILE A 284 13.54 -15.18 7.09
CA ILE A 284 13.64 -16.64 6.86
C ILE A 284 14.21 -16.92 5.46
N ALA A 285 13.66 -16.27 4.42
CA ALA A 285 14.12 -16.46 3.04
C ALA A 285 15.59 -16.05 2.85
N ARG A 286 16.01 -14.92 3.46
CA ARG A 286 17.42 -14.48 3.47
C ARG A 286 18.34 -15.51 4.08
N GLU A 287 17.96 -16.06 5.24
CA GLU A 287 18.75 -17.08 5.93
C GLU A 287 18.81 -18.39 5.13
N MET A 288 17.70 -18.82 4.49
CA MET A 288 17.69 -20.00 3.63
C MET A 288 18.59 -19.78 2.40
N TRP A 289 18.56 -18.60 1.77
CA TRP A 289 19.46 -18.25 0.67
C TRP A 289 20.94 -18.31 1.09
N LYS A 290 21.26 -17.70 2.23
CA LYS A 290 22.61 -17.71 2.80
C LYS A 290 23.12 -19.13 3.05
N ARG A 291 22.29 -20.00 3.62
CA ARG A 291 22.67 -21.41 3.87
C ARG A 291 22.87 -22.20 2.58
N GLN A 292 22.05 -21.95 1.57
CA GLN A 292 22.09 -22.68 0.32
C GLN A 292 23.23 -22.23 -0.60
N PHE A 293 23.46 -20.94 -0.71
CA PHE A 293 24.36 -20.35 -1.71
C PHE A 293 25.56 -19.59 -1.13
N GLY A 294 25.63 -19.43 0.18
CA GLY A 294 26.75 -18.74 0.87
C GLY A 294 26.78 -17.24 0.73
N VAL A 295 25.74 -16.63 0.10
CA VAL A 295 25.65 -15.18 -0.12
C VAL A 295 24.68 -14.59 0.89
N GLU A 296 25.13 -13.58 1.64
CA GLU A 296 24.28 -12.81 2.55
C GLU A 296 23.63 -11.67 1.77
N ALA A 297 22.28 -11.66 1.74
CA ALA A 297 21.52 -10.63 1.07
C ALA A 297 21.22 -9.45 2.02
N ASP A 298 21.08 -8.26 1.44
CA ASP A 298 20.73 -7.01 2.15
C ASP A 298 19.22 -6.87 2.35
N GLY A 299 18.43 -7.66 1.64
CA GLY A 299 16.97 -7.66 1.78
C GLY A 299 16.31 -8.72 0.92
N VAL A 300 14.97 -8.71 0.99
CA VAL A 300 14.11 -9.63 0.23
C VAL A 300 13.01 -8.83 -0.43
N ILE A 301 12.75 -9.12 -1.70
CA ILE A 301 11.66 -8.52 -2.48
C ILE A 301 10.78 -9.66 -2.98
N SER A 302 9.47 -9.54 -2.86
CA SER A 302 8.53 -10.47 -3.48
C SER A 302 7.72 -9.78 -4.58
N ILE A 303 7.36 -10.54 -5.60
CA ILE A 303 6.53 -10.09 -6.72
C ILE A 303 5.73 -11.27 -7.27
N ASP A 304 4.52 -10.99 -7.78
CA ASP A 304 3.65 -11.99 -8.38
C ASP A 304 3.40 -11.73 -9.89
N PRO A 305 2.83 -12.68 -10.66
CA PRO A 305 2.51 -12.49 -12.08
C PRO A 305 1.47 -11.42 -12.38
N VAL A 306 0.64 -11.04 -11.42
CA VAL A 306 -0.32 -9.93 -11.61
C VAL A 306 0.42 -8.59 -11.58
N ALA A 307 1.31 -8.39 -10.60
CA ALA A 307 2.22 -7.24 -10.60
C ALA A 307 3.06 -7.17 -11.87
N LEU A 308 3.55 -8.32 -12.34
CA LEU A 308 4.27 -8.42 -13.61
C LEU A 308 3.41 -7.95 -14.80
N SER A 309 2.12 -8.27 -14.82
CA SER A 309 1.21 -7.79 -15.88
C SER A 309 1.10 -6.26 -15.90
N TYR A 310 1.19 -5.61 -14.74
CA TYR A 310 1.22 -4.14 -14.65
C TYR A 310 2.52 -3.56 -15.20
N LEU A 311 3.65 -4.19 -14.90
CA LEU A 311 4.95 -3.77 -15.46
C LEU A 311 4.97 -3.91 -16.98
N LEU A 312 4.38 -4.97 -17.53
CA LEU A 312 4.28 -5.21 -18.97
C LEU A 312 3.41 -4.17 -19.71
N LYS A 313 2.54 -3.42 -19.02
CA LYS A 313 1.88 -2.25 -19.61
C LYS A 313 2.85 -1.09 -19.87
N ALA A 314 3.90 -0.99 -19.04
CA ALA A 314 4.89 0.07 -19.16
C ALA A 314 6.05 -0.31 -20.12
N THR A 315 6.48 -1.57 -20.12
CA THR A 315 7.57 -2.06 -20.96
C THR A 315 7.11 -2.47 -22.37
N GLY A 316 5.82 -2.75 -22.54
CA GLY A 316 5.30 -3.41 -23.73
C GLY A 316 5.54 -4.94 -23.73
N PRO A 317 5.13 -5.63 -24.81
CA PRO A 317 5.28 -7.08 -24.95
C PRO A 317 6.75 -7.51 -25.00
N ILE A 318 7.07 -8.64 -24.37
CA ILE A 318 8.43 -9.22 -24.31
C ILE A 318 8.40 -10.61 -24.96
N THR A 319 9.30 -10.84 -25.91
CA THR A 319 9.46 -12.16 -26.54
C THR A 319 10.40 -13.02 -25.71
N LEU A 320 9.92 -14.17 -25.27
CA LEU A 320 10.71 -15.15 -24.52
C LEU A 320 11.57 -16.00 -25.47
N PRO A 321 12.66 -16.61 -24.99
CA PRO A 321 13.48 -17.54 -25.80
C PRO A 321 12.73 -18.75 -26.34
N THR A 322 11.57 -19.06 -25.76
CA THR A 322 10.65 -20.12 -26.24
C THR A 322 9.83 -19.71 -27.47
N GLY A 323 9.89 -18.43 -27.87
CA GLY A 323 9.06 -17.85 -28.92
C GLY A 323 7.70 -17.33 -28.43
N ASP A 324 7.36 -17.53 -27.16
CA ASP A 324 6.17 -16.95 -26.57
C ASP A 324 6.31 -15.42 -26.43
N VAL A 325 5.20 -14.70 -26.66
CA VAL A 325 5.13 -13.27 -26.40
C VAL A 325 4.39 -13.06 -25.08
N LEU A 326 5.10 -12.57 -24.08
CA LEU A 326 4.55 -12.22 -22.77
C LEU A 326 4.07 -10.76 -22.81
N ASN A 327 2.82 -10.51 -22.46
CA ASN A 327 2.24 -9.16 -22.42
C ASN A 327 1.31 -8.99 -21.20
N SER A 328 0.78 -7.79 -21.00
CA SER A 328 -0.06 -7.46 -19.86
C SER A 328 -1.39 -8.27 -19.80
N GLU A 329 -1.86 -8.78 -20.90
CA GLU A 329 -3.16 -9.48 -20.99
C GLU A 329 -3.00 -11.00 -20.74
N ASN A 330 -1.83 -11.57 -21.12
CA ASN A 330 -1.64 -13.02 -21.06
C ASN A 330 -0.69 -13.48 -19.95
N ALA A 331 0.06 -12.56 -19.29
CA ALA A 331 1.10 -12.92 -18.32
C ALA A 331 0.57 -13.81 -17.20
N VAL A 332 -0.55 -13.43 -16.61
CA VAL A 332 -1.16 -14.18 -15.50
C VAL A 332 -1.53 -15.59 -15.95
N LYS A 333 -2.27 -15.71 -17.06
CA LYS A 333 -2.70 -17.00 -17.59
C LYS A 333 -1.52 -17.85 -18.04
N LEU A 334 -0.56 -17.28 -18.74
CA LEU A 334 0.60 -18.01 -19.24
C LEU A 334 1.44 -18.57 -18.10
N LEU A 335 1.71 -17.76 -17.06
CA LEU A 335 2.58 -18.14 -15.95
C LEU A 335 1.88 -19.01 -14.88
N LEU A 336 0.56 -18.87 -14.69
CA LEU A 336 -0.16 -19.59 -13.63
C LEU A 336 -0.98 -20.80 -14.14
N THR A 337 -1.21 -20.93 -15.45
CA THR A 337 -2.05 -21.99 -16.00
C THR A 337 -1.41 -22.68 -17.20
N ASP A 338 -1.10 -21.93 -18.28
CA ASP A 338 -0.73 -22.53 -19.58
C ASP A 338 0.61 -23.26 -19.53
N VAL A 339 1.57 -22.76 -18.71
CA VAL A 339 2.88 -23.39 -18.54
C VAL A 339 2.74 -24.80 -17.96
N TYR A 340 1.83 -25.01 -17.02
CA TYR A 340 1.59 -26.32 -16.39
C TYR A 340 0.86 -27.30 -17.31
N ALA A 341 0.00 -26.80 -18.17
CA ALA A 341 -0.65 -27.61 -19.20
C ALA A 341 0.36 -28.03 -20.29
N ARG A 342 1.31 -27.16 -20.63
CA ARG A 342 2.30 -27.35 -21.69
C ARG A 342 3.46 -28.26 -21.28
N TYR A 343 4.02 -28.03 -20.08
CA TYR A 343 5.20 -28.72 -19.61
C TYR A 343 4.87 -29.67 -18.45
N LYS A 344 4.97 -30.97 -18.70
CA LYS A 344 4.69 -32.00 -17.69
C LYS A 344 5.85 -32.18 -16.67
N SER A 345 7.06 -31.75 -17.00
CA SER A 345 8.24 -31.85 -16.13
C SER A 345 8.47 -30.54 -15.39
N SER A 346 8.62 -30.61 -14.05
CA SER A 346 8.99 -29.46 -13.21
C SER A 346 10.27 -28.79 -13.72
N ALA A 347 11.27 -29.53 -14.11
CA ALA A 347 12.53 -28.98 -14.66
C ALA A 347 12.33 -28.17 -15.94
N LEU A 348 11.31 -28.45 -16.77
CA LEU A 348 10.99 -27.63 -17.93
C LEU A 348 10.18 -26.40 -17.54
N GLN A 349 9.31 -26.51 -16.54
CA GLN A 349 8.61 -25.37 -15.95
C GLN A 349 9.61 -24.38 -15.34
N ASP A 350 10.57 -24.86 -14.55
CA ASP A 350 11.62 -24.03 -13.93
C ASP A 350 12.45 -23.29 -14.97
N LYS A 351 12.85 -23.96 -16.08
CA LYS A 351 13.56 -23.31 -17.20
C LYS A 351 12.72 -22.23 -17.86
N PHE A 352 11.41 -22.46 -18.01
CA PHE A 352 10.51 -21.45 -18.57
C PHE A 352 10.41 -20.23 -17.65
N PHE A 353 10.20 -20.43 -16.35
CA PHE A 353 10.14 -19.34 -15.39
C PHE A 353 11.44 -18.56 -15.29
N ALA A 354 12.58 -19.24 -15.29
CA ALA A 354 13.90 -18.60 -15.29
C ALA A 354 14.10 -17.73 -16.55
N ALA A 355 13.72 -18.25 -17.73
CA ALA A 355 13.79 -17.50 -18.97
C ALA A 355 12.85 -16.30 -18.99
N ALA A 356 11.61 -16.46 -18.48
CA ALA A 356 10.64 -15.38 -18.36
C ALA A 356 11.15 -14.27 -17.42
N ALA A 357 11.65 -14.64 -16.23
CA ALA A 357 12.20 -13.69 -15.28
C ALA A 357 13.40 -12.90 -15.88
N ALA A 358 14.34 -13.59 -16.55
CA ALA A 358 15.47 -12.95 -17.20
C ALA A 358 15.03 -12.00 -18.33
N SER A 359 14.04 -12.42 -19.15
CA SER A 359 13.54 -11.59 -20.27
C SER A 359 12.83 -10.34 -19.77
N VAL A 360 12.00 -10.47 -18.74
CA VAL A 360 11.30 -9.30 -18.13
C VAL A 360 12.30 -8.37 -17.48
N PHE A 361 13.25 -8.90 -16.72
CA PHE A 361 14.33 -8.10 -16.13
C PHE A 361 15.08 -7.32 -17.20
N SER A 362 15.47 -7.98 -18.29
CA SER A 362 16.12 -7.34 -19.43
C SER A 362 15.26 -6.25 -20.07
N GLY A 363 13.95 -6.49 -20.22
CA GLY A 363 13.01 -5.52 -20.76
C GLY A 363 12.85 -4.26 -19.89
N VAL A 364 12.85 -4.42 -18.57
CA VAL A 364 12.86 -3.28 -17.64
C VAL A 364 14.19 -2.54 -17.67
N ALA A 365 15.31 -3.28 -17.73
CA ALA A 365 16.67 -2.73 -17.73
C ALA A 365 17.07 -2.09 -19.06
N SER A 366 16.39 -2.39 -20.20
CA SER A 366 16.69 -1.82 -21.52
C SER A 366 16.46 -0.31 -21.62
N GLY A 367 15.66 0.27 -20.73
CA GLY A 367 15.31 1.69 -20.76
C GLY A 367 14.25 2.06 -21.79
N ASP A 368 13.62 1.10 -22.46
CA ASP A 368 12.56 1.36 -23.43
C ASP A 368 11.21 1.66 -22.76
N ALA A 369 11.07 1.28 -21.49
CA ALA A 369 9.86 1.52 -20.70
C ALA A 369 9.60 3.01 -20.46
N ASP A 370 8.31 3.39 -20.45
CA ASP A 370 7.89 4.71 -19.99
C ASP A 370 8.07 4.80 -18.45
N PRO A 371 8.92 5.71 -17.93
CA PRO A 371 9.18 5.81 -16.50
C PRO A 371 7.93 6.14 -15.68
N VAL A 372 7.02 6.95 -16.19
CA VAL A 372 5.77 7.32 -15.49
C VAL A 372 4.84 6.12 -15.41
N ALA A 373 4.70 5.36 -16.48
CA ALA A 373 3.90 4.14 -16.51
C ALA A 373 4.50 3.08 -15.57
N LEU A 374 5.83 2.97 -15.51
CA LEU A 374 6.54 2.03 -14.62
C LEU A 374 6.30 2.37 -13.14
N ILE A 375 6.43 3.66 -12.77
CA ILE A 375 6.15 4.13 -11.40
C ILE A 375 4.69 3.86 -11.02
N LYS A 376 3.74 4.14 -11.92
CA LYS A 376 2.32 3.84 -11.70
C LYS A 376 2.07 2.34 -11.51
N ALA A 377 2.69 1.50 -12.32
CA ALA A 377 2.57 0.05 -12.24
C ALA A 377 3.10 -0.49 -10.89
N LEU A 378 4.28 -0.02 -10.46
CA LEU A 378 4.86 -0.39 -9.17
C LEU A 378 4.02 0.16 -8.00
N GLY A 379 3.52 1.38 -8.11
CA GLY A 379 2.63 1.97 -7.11
C GLY A 379 1.34 1.16 -6.95
N GLN A 380 0.69 0.79 -8.05
CA GLN A 380 -0.48 -0.08 -8.03
C GLN A 380 -0.17 -1.44 -7.39
N ALA A 381 0.93 -2.08 -7.80
CA ALA A 381 1.35 -3.36 -7.23
C ALA A 381 1.65 -3.27 -5.73
N GLY A 382 2.22 -2.15 -5.27
CA GLY A 382 2.49 -1.88 -3.85
C GLY A 382 1.20 -1.70 -3.04
N VAL A 383 0.25 -0.91 -3.54
CA VAL A 383 -1.07 -0.71 -2.89
C VAL A 383 -1.83 -2.03 -2.78
N GLU A 384 -1.77 -2.87 -3.81
CA GLU A 384 -2.39 -4.20 -3.83
C GLU A 384 -1.57 -5.27 -3.06
N ARG A 385 -0.46 -4.91 -2.41
CA ARG A 385 0.44 -5.81 -1.65
C ARG A 385 1.02 -6.96 -2.50
N ARG A 386 1.14 -6.75 -3.82
CA ARG A 386 1.71 -7.71 -4.79
C ARG A 386 3.22 -7.59 -4.93
N VAL A 387 3.77 -6.48 -4.47
CA VAL A 387 5.20 -6.24 -4.27
C VAL A 387 5.42 -5.96 -2.80
N LEU A 388 6.25 -6.78 -2.16
CA LEU A 388 6.62 -6.60 -0.76
C LEU A 388 8.14 -6.52 -0.67
N VAL A 389 8.63 -5.72 0.27
CA VAL A 389 10.06 -5.43 0.46
C VAL A 389 10.42 -5.49 1.93
N TRP A 390 11.45 -6.23 2.25
CA TRP A 390 12.09 -6.20 3.55
C TRP A 390 13.59 -5.88 3.38
N SER A 391 14.11 -4.99 4.22
CA SER A 391 15.53 -4.64 4.27
C SER A 391 16.15 -5.08 5.60
N SER A 392 17.39 -5.58 5.56
CA SER A 392 18.17 -5.85 6.77
C SER A 392 18.87 -4.61 7.32
N HIS A 393 18.75 -3.47 6.63
CA HIS A 393 19.27 -2.18 7.07
C HIS A 393 18.17 -1.42 7.80
N ASP A 394 18.39 -1.10 9.07
CA ASP A 394 17.39 -0.49 9.94
C ASP A 394 16.88 0.86 9.40
N ASP A 395 17.73 1.66 8.79
CA ASP A 395 17.35 2.95 8.19
C ASP A 395 16.34 2.75 7.05
N ASP A 396 16.61 1.83 6.12
CA ASP A 396 15.70 1.50 5.03
C ASP A 396 14.41 0.86 5.57
N GLN A 397 14.53 -0.10 6.49
CA GLN A 397 13.39 -0.82 7.05
C GLN A 397 12.45 0.10 7.84
N SER A 398 12.99 1.08 8.57
CA SER A 398 12.19 2.05 9.32
C SER A 398 11.29 2.90 8.40
N VAL A 399 11.79 3.26 7.23
CA VAL A 399 11.03 3.99 6.21
C VAL A 399 10.00 3.09 5.53
N LEU A 400 10.37 1.84 5.19
CA LEU A 400 9.48 0.85 4.60
C LEU A 400 8.32 0.48 5.53
N ALA A 401 8.56 0.37 6.83
CA ALA A 401 7.58 -0.07 7.84
C ALA A 401 6.28 0.76 7.84
N GLY A 402 6.34 2.02 7.43
CA GLY A 402 5.17 2.89 7.28
C GLY A 402 4.47 2.80 5.93
N THR A 403 4.77 1.77 5.11
CA THR A 403 4.19 1.60 3.77
C THR A 403 3.57 0.22 3.60
N THR A 404 2.69 0.08 2.59
CA THR A 404 2.13 -1.22 2.19
C THR A 404 3.19 -2.20 1.70
N LEU A 405 4.33 -1.69 1.21
CA LEU A 405 5.46 -2.49 0.74
C LEU A 405 6.11 -3.34 1.83
N ALA A 406 6.07 -2.89 3.10
CA ALA A 406 6.65 -3.66 4.20
C ALA A 406 5.91 -4.98 4.47
N GLY A 407 4.64 -5.10 4.06
CA GLY A 407 3.84 -6.29 4.33
C GLY A 407 3.67 -6.57 5.83
N ASN A 408 3.60 -5.51 6.64
CA ASN A 408 3.28 -5.61 8.06
C ASN A 408 1.81 -6.00 8.26
N LEU A 409 1.48 -6.45 9.48
CA LEU A 409 0.09 -6.63 9.91
C LEU A 409 -0.63 -5.26 9.96
N PRO A 410 -1.96 -5.22 9.71
CA PRO A 410 -2.72 -3.98 9.60
C PRO A 410 -2.78 -3.22 10.93
N VAL A 411 -2.43 -1.95 10.92
CA VAL A 411 -2.47 -1.08 12.10
C VAL A 411 -3.73 -0.25 12.08
N SER A 412 -4.59 -0.43 13.11
CA SER A 412 -5.77 0.42 13.33
C SER A 412 -5.38 1.74 14.00
N ASP A 413 -6.15 2.80 13.70
CA ASP A 413 -5.98 4.13 14.27
C ASP A 413 -7.34 4.73 14.70
N ALA A 414 -7.36 6.02 14.99
CA ALA A 414 -8.58 6.73 15.41
C ALA A 414 -9.62 6.87 14.26
N THR A 415 -9.18 6.77 13.01
CA THR A 415 -10.03 6.98 11.82
C THR A 415 -10.53 5.68 11.22
N ALA A 416 -9.76 4.59 11.33
CA ALA A 416 -10.10 3.30 10.76
C ALA A 416 -9.75 2.12 11.66
N LYS A 417 -10.68 1.16 11.76
CA LYS A 417 -10.41 -0.18 12.30
C LYS A 417 -10.09 -1.11 11.13
N ARG A 418 -8.88 -1.69 11.17
CA ARG A 418 -8.34 -2.52 10.10
C ARG A 418 -8.27 -3.98 10.51
N PHE A 419 -8.81 -4.83 9.65
CA PHE A 419 -8.79 -6.29 9.78
C PHE A 419 -7.80 -6.86 8.77
N GLY A 420 -7.14 -7.97 9.13
CA GLY A 420 -6.39 -8.80 8.18
C GLY A 420 -7.21 -10.02 7.78
N VAL A 421 -7.32 -10.31 6.49
CA VAL A 421 -7.99 -11.53 5.98
C VAL A 421 -7.02 -12.29 5.12
N TYR A 422 -6.45 -13.35 5.68
CA TYR A 422 -5.37 -14.08 5.03
C TYR A 422 -5.80 -15.48 4.64
N LEU A 423 -5.47 -15.84 3.39
CA LEU A 423 -5.81 -17.10 2.77
C LEU A 423 -4.54 -17.93 2.56
N ASN A 424 -4.55 -19.15 3.08
CA ASN A 424 -3.49 -20.13 2.82
C ASN A 424 -4.10 -21.35 2.16
N ASP A 425 -3.57 -21.77 1.02
CA ASP A 425 -3.88 -23.07 0.44
C ASP A 425 -3.49 -24.19 1.42
N ALA A 426 -4.42 -25.08 1.68
CA ALA A 426 -4.22 -26.21 2.58
C ALA A 426 -3.89 -27.51 1.82
N THR A 427 -3.46 -27.37 0.56
CA THR A 427 -3.05 -28.46 -0.32
C THR A 427 -1.69 -28.13 -0.95
N GLY A 428 -1.24 -28.90 -1.91
CA GLY A 428 -0.16 -28.54 -2.84
C GLY A 428 -0.68 -28.52 -4.27
N ALA A 429 -1.98 -28.27 -4.43
CA ALA A 429 -2.63 -28.12 -5.73
C ALA A 429 -2.52 -26.65 -6.22
N LYS A 430 -2.65 -26.44 -7.53
CA LYS A 430 -2.64 -25.09 -8.13
C LYS A 430 -4.04 -24.62 -8.48
N MET A 431 -4.99 -24.92 -7.55
CA MET A 431 -6.41 -24.67 -7.76
C MET A 431 -6.87 -23.27 -7.39
N ASP A 432 -6.02 -22.45 -6.74
CA ASP A 432 -6.41 -21.11 -6.28
C ASP A 432 -6.56 -20.08 -7.42
N THR A 433 -6.15 -20.43 -8.65
CA THR A 433 -6.53 -19.66 -9.84
C THR A 433 -8.06 -19.68 -10.10
N TYR A 434 -8.75 -20.67 -9.54
CA TYR A 434 -10.20 -20.83 -9.60
C TYR A 434 -10.90 -20.39 -8.32
N LEU A 435 -10.17 -19.81 -7.36
CA LEU A 435 -10.75 -19.30 -6.13
C LEU A 435 -11.15 -17.82 -6.31
N ASP A 436 -12.45 -17.54 -6.20
CA ASP A 436 -12.95 -16.18 -6.05
C ASP A 436 -13.24 -15.90 -4.57
N ALA A 437 -12.82 -14.72 -4.10
CA ALA A 437 -13.06 -14.26 -2.75
C ALA A 437 -13.75 -12.88 -2.75
N LYS A 438 -14.69 -12.68 -1.80
CA LYS A 438 -15.32 -11.39 -1.55
C LYS A 438 -15.35 -11.16 -0.04
N LEU A 439 -15.14 -9.92 0.38
CA LEU A 439 -15.15 -9.52 1.78
C LEU A 439 -16.32 -8.58 2.07
N GLY A 440 -16.90 -8.74 3.22
CA GLY A 440 -17.90 -7.83 3.79
C GLY A 440 -17.43 -7.36 5.16
N LEU A 441 -17.54 -6.05 5.43
CA LEU A 441 -17.22 -5.46 6.72
C LEU A 441 -18.45 -4.79 7.28
N GLY A 442 -18.83 -5.12 8.51
CA GLY A 442 -19.98 -4.55 9.16
C GLY A 442 -19.79 -4.33 10.64
N GLN A 443 -20.51 -3.33 11.15
CA GLN A 443 -20.54 -2.98 12.56
C GLN A 443 -21.97 -2.79 13.04
N VAL A 444 -22.26 -3.25 14.25
CA VAL A 444 -23.52 -2.98 14.96
C VAL A 444 -23.27 -2.85 16.47
N THR A 445 -24.00 -1.98 17.13
CA THR A 445 -23.92 -1.83 18.59
C THR A 445 -25.18 -2.39 19.21
N CYS A 446 -25.08 -3.59 19.80
CA CYS A 446 -26.19 -4.31 20.44
C CYS A 446 -26.12 -4.27 21.98
N ARG A 447 -24.94 -4.01 22.52
CA ARG A 447 -24.69 -4.01 23.95
C ARG A 447 -25.08 -2.68 24.63
N GLN A 448 -25.53 -2.78 25.84
CA GLN A 448 -25.89 -1.58 26.65
C GLN A 448 -24.67 -0.76 27.07
N ASP A 449 -23.48 -1.38 27.11
CA ASP A 449 -22.20 -0.70 27.40
C ASP A 449 -21.63 0.07 26.19
N GLY A 450 -22.32 0.02 25.04
CA GLY A 450 -21.94 0.74 23.82
C GLY A 450 -20.78 0.12 23.04
N ARG A 451 -20.24 -1.02 23.47
CA ARG A 451 -19.17 -1.73 22.73
C ARG A 451 -19.73 -2.28 21.41
N PRO A 452 -19.05 -1.99 20.28
CA PRO A 452 -19.52 -2.46 18.99
C PRO A 452 -19.18 -3.93 18.75
N HIS A 453 -20.07 -4.60 18.02
CA HIS A 453 -19.80 -5.88 17.38
C HIS A 453 -19.39 -5.61 15.94
N TYR A 454 -18.34 -6.29 15.49
CA TYR A 454 -17.89 -6.28 14.11
C TYR A 454 -18.07 -7.65 13.47
N VAL A 455 -18.38 -7.66 12.20
CA VAL A 455 -18.44 -8.88 11.38
C VAL A 455 -17.53 -8.72 10.17
N VAL A 456 -16.63 -9.67 10.00
CA VAL A 456 -15.89 -9.85 8.76
C VAL A 456 -16.47 -11.04 8.04
N THR A 457 -17.18 -10.78 6.94
CA THR A 457 -17.76 -11.81 6.08
C THR A 457 -16.76 -12.16 4.98
N VAL A 458 -16.45 -13.43 4.83
CA VAL A 458 -15.60 -13.97 3.77
C VAL A 458 -16.43 -14.93 2.93
N THR A 459 -16.69 -14.57 1.68
CA THR A 459 -17.34 -15.46 0.70
C THR A 459 -16.29 -16.03 -0.22
N LEU A 460 -16.16 -17.35 -0.24
CA LEU A 460 -15.27 -18.08 -1.15
C LEU A 460 -16.08 -18.88 -2.15
N THR A 461 -15.65 -18.89 -3.41
CA THR A 461 -16.28 -19.66 -4.49
C THR A 461 -15.23 -20.37 -5.31
N ASN A 462 -15.36 -21.68 -5.49
CA ASN A 462 -14.56 -22.44 -6.44
C ASN A 462 -15.21 -22.33 -7.83
N THR A 463 -14.60 -21.56 -8.74
CA THR A 463 -15.10 -21.29 -10.09
C THR A 463 -14.67 -22.33 -11.13
N ALA A 464 -13.97 -23.39 -10.72
CA ALA A 464 -13.55 -24.45 -11.62
C ALA A 464 -14.76 -25.15 -12.25
N HIS A 465 -14.57 -25.64 -13.47
CA HIS A 465 -15.60 -26.41 -14.16
C HIS A 465 -15.89 -27.73 -13.42
N ALA A 466 -17.10 -28.24 -13.55
CA ALA A 466 -17.56 -29.46 -12.87
C ALA A 466 -16.70 -30.70 -13.18
N ASP A 467 -16.07 -30.74 -14.34
CA ASP A 467 -15.17 -31.79 -14.80
C ASP A 467 -13.68 -31.52 -14.49
N ALA A 468 -13.38 -30.52 -13.68
CA ALA A 468 -12.00 -30.09 -13.35
C ALA A 468 -11.11 -31.25 -12.88
N ALA A 469 -11.67 -32.21 -12.15
CA ALA A 469 -10.96 -33.40 -11.70
C ALA A 469 -10.33 -34.22 -12.82
N THR A 470 -10.87 -34.17 -14.03
CA THR A 470 -10.47 -34.97 -15.21
C THR A 470 -9.98 -34.16 -16.38
N SER A 471 -10.42 -32.89 -16.49
CA SER A 471 -10.03 -31.98 -17.57
C SER A 471 -8.74 -31.23 -17.30
N LEU A 472 -8.41 -31.01 -16.01
CA LEU A 472 -7.17 -30.35 -15.61
C LEU A 472 -6.03 -31.36 -15.38
N PRO A 473 -4.76 -30.95 -15.62
CA PRO A 473 -3.61 -31.80 -15.29
C PRO A 473 -3.60 -32.21 -13.81
N GLU A 474 -3.14 -33.42 -13.52
CA GLU A 474 -2.99 -33.93 -12.15
C GLU A 474 -2.11 -33.01 -11.27
N TYR A 475 -1.09 -32.42 -11.86
CA TYR A 475 -0.22 -31.44 -11.19
C TYR A 475 -0.98 -30.16 -10.76
N VAL A 476 -2.04 -29.79 -11.47
CA VAL A 476 -2.89 -28.65 -11.11
C VAL A 476 -3.89 -29.04 -10.02
N THR A 477 -4.54 -30.22 -10.15
CA THR A 477 -5.57 -30.69 -9.22
C THR A 477 -5.01 -31.33 -7.96
N GLY A 478 -3.68 -31.58 -7.90
CA GLY A 478 -3.01 -32.31 -6.81
C GLY A 478 -3.28 -33.81 -6.79
N GLY A 479 -4.05 -34.38 -7.73
CA GLY A 479 -4.26 -35.81 -7.91
C GLY A 479 -4.84 -36.56 -6.70
N GLY A 480 -5.37 -35.85 -5.69
CA GLY A 480 -5.84 -36.43 -4.43
C GLY A 480 -4.72 -36.68 -3.39
N SER A 481 -3.46 -36.36 -3.69
CA SER A 481 -2.31 -36.64 -2.83
C SER A 481 -2.33 -35.89 -1.49
N PHE A 482 -3.11 -34.82 -1.39
CA PHE A 482 -3.22 -33.97 -0.20
C PHE A 482 -4.48 -34.22 0.62
N GLY A 483 -5.18 -35.36 0.38
CA GLY A 483 -6.41 -35.72 1.07
C GLY A 483 -7.62 -34.88 0.67
N VAL A 484 -7.52 -34.17 -0.44
CA VAL A 484 -8.58 -33.36 -1.05
C VAL A 484 -8.92 -33.96 -2.42
N GLN A 485 -10.21 -34.03 -2.76
CA GLN A 485 -10.62 -34.53 -4.07
C GLN A 485 -10.07 -33.66 -5.20
N PRO A 486 -9.58 -34.25 -6.31
CA PRO A 486 -9.10 -33.48 -7.45
C PRO A 486 -10.18 -32.48 -7.92
N GLY A 487 -9.77 -31.25 -8.18
CA GLY A 487 -10.69 -30.15 -8.56
C GLY A 487 -11.29 -29.38 -7.37
N ASN A 488 -11.26 -29.91 -6.15
CA ASN A 488 -11.61 -29.15 -4.96
C ASN A 488 -10.53 -28.14 -4.62
N VAL A 489 -10.96 -27.01 -4.02
CA VAL A 489 -10.10 -26.02 -3.35
C VAL A 489 -10.25 -26.21 -1.86
N LYS A 490 -9.14 -26.21 -1.10
CA LYS A 490 -9.17 -26.21 0.35
C LYS A 490 -8.29 -25.09 0.87
N THR A 491 -8.89 -24.14 1.55
CA THR A 491 -8.26 -22.89 2.02
C THR A 491 -8.42 -22.76 3.53
N ILE A 492 -7.35 -22.37 4.22
CA ILE A 492 -7.44 -21.89 5.60
C ILE A 492 -7.65 -20.38 5.54
N VAL A 493 -8.79 -19.92 6.06
CA VAL A 493 -9.13 -18.51 6.21
C VAL A 493 -8.75 -18.08 7.61
N SER A 494 -7.82 -17.12 7.72
CA SER A 494 -7.39 -16.53 8.98
C SER A 494 -7.78 -15.07 9.02
N VAL A 495 -8.64 -14.68 9.97
CA VAL A 495 -9.05 -13.29 10.17
C VAL A 495 -8.39 -12.75 11.42
N TYR A 496 -7.70 -11.63 11.26
CA TYR A 496 -6.98 -10.89 12.30
C TYR A 496 -7.84 -9.70 12.72
N GLY A 497 -8.22 -9.63 13.97
CA GLY A 497 -8.86 -8.46 14.58
C GLY A 497 -7.79 -7.47 15.05
N ALA A 498 -8.18 -6.21 15.33
CA ALA A 498 -7.27 -5.27 15.98
C ALA A 498 -6.88 -5.77 17.39
N PRO A 499 -5.72 -5.35 17.93
CA PRO A 499 -5.22 -5.84 19.23
C PRO A 499 -6.19 -5.68 20.42
N ASP A 500 -7.10 -4.71 20.34
CA ASP A 500 -8.10 -4.42 21.36
C ASP A 500 -9.41 -5.22 21.22
N MET A 501 -9.51 -6.08 20.20
CA MET A 501 -10.71 -6.85 19.89
C MET A 501 -10.70 -8.24 20.54
N GLN A 502 -11.92 -8.77 20.77
CA GLN A 502 -12.13 -10.14 21.27
C GLN A 502 -12.88 -10.96 20.22
N PRO A 503 -12.40 -12.14 19.83
CA PRO A 503 -13.12 -13.03 18.92
C PRO A 503 -14.39 -13.55 19.60
N LEU A 504 -15.51 -13.54 18.90
CA LEU A 504 -16.80 -14.04 19.38
C LEU A 504 -17.17 -15.41 18.83
N GLY A 505 -16.70 -15.74 17.63
CA GLY A 505 -17.01 -17.01 16.99
C GLY A 505 -16.95 -16.92 15.47
N VAL A 506 -17.26 -18.05 14.85
CA VAL A 506 -17.35 -18.17 13.39
C VAL A 506 -18.67 -18.88 13.03
N VAL A 507 -19.37 -18.31 12.07
CA VAL A 507 -20.57 -18.89 11.47
C VAL A 507 -20.26 -19.23 10.00
N ARG A 508 -20.62 -20.41 9.56
CA ARG A 508 -20.53 -20.81 8.14
C ARG A 508 -21.92 -21.16 7.62
N ASP A 509 -22.32 -20.51 6.55
CA ASP A 509 -23.60 -20.75 5.88
C ASP A 509 -24.81 -20.71 6.85
N GLY A 510 -24.76 -19.80 7.84
CA GLY A 510 -25.78 -19.62 8.89
C GLY A 510 -25.64 -20.56 10.10
N ALA A 511 -24.68 -21.47 10.13
CA ALA A 511 -24.45 -22.38 11.25
C ALA A 511 -23.17 -22.04 12.02
N VAL A 512 -23.21 -22.03 13.36
CA VAL A 512 -22.02 -21.87 14.21
C VAL A 512 -21.08 -23.05 14.00
N ILE A 513 -19.80 -22.78 13.76
CA ILE A 513 -18.78 -23.81 13.56
C ILE A 513 -17.64 -23.66 14.57
N GLY A 514 -16.88 -24.74 14.75
CA GLY A 514 -15.59 -24.67 15.44
C GLY A 514 -14.55 -23.90 14.62
N TYR A 515 -13.70 -23.16 15.31
CA TYR A 515 -12.58 -22.43 14.70
C TYR A 515 -11.33 -22.57 15.57
N HIS A 516 -10.19 -22.19 15.04
CA HIS A 516 -8.93 -22.16 15.78
C HIS A 516 -8.68 -20.72 16.27
N PRO A 517 -8.92 -20.41 17.57
CA PRO A 517 -8.53 -19.14 18.15
C PRO A 517 -7.04 -19.12 18.42
N ALA A 518 -6.38 -18.02 18.07
CA ALA A 518 -4.95 -17.85 18.31
C ALA A 518 -4.63 -16.35 18.53
N THR A 519 -3.38 -16.07 18.81
CA THR A 519 -2.82 -14.71 18.81
C THR A 519 -1.56 -14.74 17.95
N ASP A 520 -1.34 -13.69 17.16
CA ASP A 520 -0.08 -13.47 16.44
C ASP A 520 0.43 -12.07 16.81
N SER A 521 1.60 -12.01 17.46
CA SER A 521 2.08 -10.79 18.10
C SER A 521 1.06 -10.25 19.11
N THR A 522 0.34 -9.19 18.81
CA THR A 522 -0.73 -8.65 19.67
C THR A 522 -2.14 -8.81 19.07
N TYR A 523 -2.23 -9.40 17.87
CA TYR A 523 -3.48 -9.52 17.13
C TYR A 523 -4.22 -10.80 17.49
N PRO A 524 -5.48 -10.74 17.93
CA PRO A 524 -6.31 -11.94 18.05
C PRO A 524 -6.66 -12.45 16.65
N VAL A 525 -6.62 -13.77 16.50
CA VAL A 525 -6.81 -14.47 15.22
C VAL A 525 -7.90 -15.52 15.35
N SER A 526 -8.79 -15.57 14.36
CA SER A 526 -9.76 -16.66 14.18
C SER A 526 -9.50 -17.36 12.86
N SER A 527 -9.17 -18.64 12.87
CA SER A 527 -8.88 -19.41 11.65
C SER A 527 -9.87 -20.55 11.46
N SER A 528 -10.30 -20.77 10.23
CA SER A 528 -11.20 -21.88 9.87
C SER A 528 -10.87 -22.43 8.48
N PRO A 529 -10.79 -23.75 8.31
CA PRO A 529 -10.61 -24.39 7.01
C PRO A 529 -11.93 -24.44 6.23
N VAL A 530 -11.83 -24.25 4.91
CA VAL A 530 -12.95 -24.38 3.97
C VAL A 530 -12.52 -25.28 2.82
N GLU A 531 -13.34 -26.27 2.49
CA GLU A 531 -13.18 -27.09 1.29
C GLU A 531 -14.39 -26.90 0.39
N LEU A 532 -14.16 -26.64 -0.91
CA LEU A 532 -15.16 -26.32 -1.91
C LEU A 532 -14.97 -27.21 -3.14
N ALA A 533 -15.99 -27.96 -3.50
CA ALA A 533 -16.05 -28.64 -4.78
C ALA A 533 -16.20 -27.62 -5.93
N PRO A 534 -15.90 -27.99 -7.20
CA PRO A 534 -16.15 -27.14 -8.35
C PRO A 534 -17.59 -26.58 -8.38
N GLY A 535 -17.73 -25.27 -8.56
CA GLY A 535 -18.98 -24.54 -8.54
C GLY A 535 -19.57 -24.26 -7.15
N ALA A 536 -18.98 -24.78 -6.07
CA ALA A 536 -19.48 -24.56 -4.72
C ALA A 536 -19.00 -23.21 -4.15
N SER A 537 -19.81 -22.66 -3.23
CA SER A 537 -19.48 -21.46 -2.45
C SER A 537 -19.72 -21.70 -0.96
N ALA A 538 -19.04 -20.94 -0.12
CA ALA A 538 -19.30 -20.86 1.31
C ALA A 538 -19.18 -19.41 1.78
N VAL A 539 -20.00 -19.05 2.76
CA VAL A 539 -19.99 -17.75 3.45
C VAL A 539 -19.55 -17.99 4.89
N LEU A 540 -18.48 -17.33 5.31
CA LEU A 540 -17.99 -17.37 6.69
C LEU A 540 -18.12 -15.97 7.30
N ASP A 541 -18.77 -15.88 8.44
CA ASP A 541 -18.86 -14.67 9.25
C ASP A 541 -18.00 -14.83 10.49
N PHE A 542 -17.00 -13.98 10.64
CA PHE A 542 -16.11 -13.90 11.79
C PHE A 542 -16.56 -12.75 12.69
N GLY A 543 -16.99 -13.07 13.91
CA GLY A 543 -17.50 -12.09 14.87
C GLY A 543 -16.41 -11.56 15.80
N TRP A 544 -16.45 -10.26 16.08
CA TRP A 544 -15.53 -9.55 16.94
C TRP A 544 -16.23 -8.60 17.87
N LEU A 545 -15.75 -8.45 19.10
CA LEU A 545 -16.21 -7.44 20.05
C LEU A 545 -15.11 -6.38 20.22
N GLY A 546 -15.43 -5.13 19.91
CA GLY A 546 -14.55 -4.00 20.15
C GLY A 546 -14.40 -3.65 21.62
N ALA A 547 -13.30 -3.00 22.01
CA ALA A 547 -13.06 -2.55 23.38
C ALA A 547 -13.88 -1.28 23.70
N GLU A 548 -13.95 -0.35 22.76
CA GLU A 548 -14.53 0.98 22.92
C GLU A 548 -15.49 1.31 21.78
N LYS A 549 -16.36 2.32 21.99
CA LYS A 549 -17.20 2.87 20.93
C LYS A 549 -16.31 3.41 19.78
N PHE A 550 -16.68 3.09 18.56
CA PHE A 550 -15.97 3.52 17.37
C PHE A 550 -16.95 3.95 16.28
N GLU A 551 -16.69 5.08 15.63
CA GLU A 551 -17.53 5.66 14.58
C GLU A 551 -16.76 5.88 13.26
N GLY A 552 -15.50 5.40 13.17
CA GLY A 552 -14.66 5.51 11.98
C GLY A 552 -14.96 4.47 10.91
N GLU A 553 -14.10 4.43 9.92
CA GLU A 553 -14.22 3.50 8.80
C GLU A 553 -13.75 2.08 9.19
N LEU A 554 -14.28 1.08 8.47
CA LEU A 554 -13.81 -0.30 8.55
C LEU A 554 -13.05 -0.62 7.26
N GLU A 555 -11.85 -1.14 7.42
CA GLU A 555 -10.97 -1.52 6.32
C GLU A 555 -10.49 -2.95 6.49
N ALA A 556 -10.16 -3.62 5.40
CA ALA A 556 -9.52 -4.93 5.42
C ALA A 556 -8.34 -4.99 4.47
N GLU A 557 -7.25 -5.54 4.97
CA GLU A 557 -6.13 -6.01 4.15
C GLU A 557 -6.31 -7.50 3.89
N SER A 558 -5.98 -7.95 2.70
CA SER A 558 -6.13 -9.36 2.34
C SER A 558 -4.96 -9.91 1.55
N THR A 559 -4.83 -11.23 1.54
CA THR A 559 -3.93 -11.95 0.63
C THR A 559 -4.21 -11.53 -0.82
N PRO A 560 -3.22 -11.06 -1.59
CA PRO A 560 -3.41 -10.76 -3.00
C PRO A 560 -3.59 -12.07 -3.80
N GLY A 561 -4.81 -12.30 -4.26
CA GLY A 561 -5.16 -13.45 -5.12
C GLY A 561 -4.94 -13.18 -6.61
N VAL A 562 -5.20 -14.19 -7.44
CA VAL A 562 -5.22 -14.04 -8.91
C VAL A 562 -6.35 -13.10 -9.32
N ASN A 563 -7.53 -13.28 -8.71
CA ASN A 563 -8.71 -12.45 -8.91
C ASN A 563 -8.73 -11.32 -7.85
N PRO A 564 -9.21 -10.11 -8.21
CA PRO A 564 -9.34 -9.01 -7.25
C PRO A 564 -10.33 -9.37 -6.14
N ILE A 565 -9.97 -9.11 -4.89
CA ILE A 565 -10.87 -9.27 -3.74
C ILE A 565 -11.64 -7.96 -3.53
N LEU A 566 -12.97 -8.03 -3.69
CA LEU A 566 -13.84 -6.89 -3.48
C LEU A 566 -14.25 -6.80 -2.01
N VAL A 567 -14.13 -5.62 -1.43
CA VAL A 567 -14.57 -5.32 -0.05
C VAL A 567 -15.84 -4.48 -0.10
N ALA A 568 -16.90 -4.95 0.56
CA ALA A 568 -18.19 -4.27 0.64
C ALA A 568 -18.55 -3.93 2.09
N LYS A 569 -19.29 -2.84 2.31
CA LYS A 569 -19.90 -2.56 3.61
C LYS A 569 -21.14 -3.45 3.79
N THR A 570 -21.28 -4.07 4.96
CA THR A 570 -22.43 -4.89 5.35
C THR A 570 -23.13 -4.29 6.57
N ALA A 571 -24.39 -4.67 6.81
CA ALA A 571 -25.17 -4.19 7.94
C ALA A 571 -25.59 -5.39 8.81
N PRO A 572 -24.75 -5.85 9.76
CA PRO A 572 -25.09 -6.91 10.67
C PRO A 572 -26.25 -6.48 11.61
N THR A 573 -27.00 -7.45 12.09
CA THR A 573 -28.12 -7.23 13.04
C THR A 573 -27.80 -7.79 14.40
N CYS A 574 -28.54 -7.35 15.43
CA CYS A 574 -28.37 -7.84 16.79
C CYS A 574 -28.83 -9.29 16.99
N ASP A 575 -29.53 -9.88 16.04
CA ASP A 575 -30.02 -11.26 16.09
C ASP A 575 -29.03 -12.26 15.46
N SER A 576 -27.78 -11.86 15.26
CA SER A 576 -26.75 -12.73 14.68
C SER A 576 -26.41 -13.90 15.61
N ALA A 577 -26.17 -15.09 15.03
CA ALA A 577 -25.69 -16.26 15.76
C ALA A 577 -24.25 -16.12 16.29
N LEU A 578 -23.57 -15.01 15.97
CA LEU A 578 -22.21 -14.71 16.45
C LEU A 578 -22.18 -14.15 17.89
N TRP A 579 -23.30 -13.64 18.45
CA TRP A 579 -23.37 -13.05 19.80
C TRP A 579 -24.72 -13.23 20.51
#